data_fb980abb566e92e88c218bea27018fe2
#
_entry.id   fb980abb566e92e88c218bea27018fe2
#
_cell.length_a   1.000
_cell.length_b   1.000
_cell.length_c   1.000
_cell.angle_alpha   90.00
_cell.angle_beta   90.00
_cell.angle_gamma   90.00
#
_symmetry.space_group_name_H-M   'P 1'
#
loop_
_entity.id
_entity.type
_entity.pdbx_description
1 polymer ?
#
loop_
_entity_poly.entity_id
_entity_poly.type
_entity_poly.pdbx_seq_one_letter_code
_entity_poly.pdbx_strand_id
1 'polypeptide(L)'
;MQSSFDTTLIHAGATTDPHTGAVNTPIFQTSTYAQEELGKHKGYEYSRTKNPTRDGIESLIAECEGGKYGFAFASGMAALGTILSLFKSGDCLIISQNVYGGTFRILDKVFKNFGITYKITDTRDLDALNAAITPEVKAVLIESPANPLLSVTPLAKVAQLCRQKGVLSIVDNTFMTPYLQQPLKLGIDIVVHSATKYLGGHSDLVAGLVVVDDESLAERIGFLQNSIGGVLAPFDSFLLIRGMKTLGLRMQRHCENALFLAEALSEHKAVEKVYYPGLKSDSEYEVQSSQARGGGGMLSFILKPEYDYRIFFKSTRIIVLAESLGGVESLLCHPASMTHASIPKDLRESMEIAENLIRLSVGIEYAKDLLEDIHQAIEKSRV
;
A
#
# COMPACT_ATOMS: atom_id res chain seq x y z
N MET A 1 11.43 17.79 -21.66
CA MET A 1 10.03 17.35 -21.84
C MET A 1 9.68 16.48 -20.63
N GLN A 2 8.67 16.81 -19.87
CA GLN A 2 8.23 15.93 -18.76
C GLN A 2 7.48 14.76 -19.39
N SER A 3 7.94 13.53 -19.16
CA SER A 3 7.31 12.31 -19.67
C SER A 3 5.93 12.08 -19.04
N SER A 4 5.01 11.44 -19.79
CA SER A 4 3.77 10.95 -19.20
C SER A 4 4.07 9.86 -18.16
N PHE A 5 3.14 9.62 -17.25
CA PHE A 5 3.32 8.61 -16.19
C PHE A 5 3.62 7.21 -16.76
N ASP A 6 2.93 6.80 -17.82
CA ASP A 6 3.15 5.49 -18.45
C ASP A 6 4.55 5.36 -19.07
N THR A 7 5.07 6.46 -19.63
CA THR A 7 6.44 6.50 -20.13
C THR A 7 7.46 6.44 -18.98
N THR A 8 7.17 7.11 -17.86
CA THR A 8 7.99 7.04 -16.63
C THR A 8 8.09 5.61 -16.11
N LEU A 9 6.96 4.87 -16.02
CA LEU A 9 6.96 3.46 -15.61
C LEU A 9 7.91 2.57 -16.42
N ILE A 10 8.09 2.86 -17.70
CA ILE A 10 8.94 2.05 -18.59
C ILE A 10 10.42 2.44 -18.47
N HIS A 11 10.71 3.73 -18.34
CA HIS A 11 12.07 4.26 -18.54
C HIS A 11 12.75 4.76 -17.26
N ALA A 12 12.01 5.15 -16.23
CA ALA A 12 12.62 5.61 -14.98
C ALA A 12 13.43 4.49 -14.30
N GLY A 13 14.58 4.84 -13.76
CA GLY A 13 15.51 3.89 -13.13
C GLY A 13 16.09 2.83 -14.06
N ALA A 14 15.73 2.82 -15.34
CA ALA A 14 16.24 1.89 -16.34
C ALA A 14 17.42 2.54 -17.09
N THR A 15 18.62 1.97 -16.96
CA THR A 15 19.78 2.36 -17.75
C THR A 15 20.20 1.20 -18.64
N THR A 16 20.44 1.49 -19.93
CA THR A 16 21.10 0.51 -20.81
C THR A 16 22.47 0.17 -20.23
N ASP A 17 22.76 -1.12 -20.09
CA ASP A 17 24.07 -1.55 -19.61
C ASP A 17 25.21 -1.07 -20.52
N PRO A 18 26.16 -0.26 -20.02
CA PRO A 18 27.17 0.32 -20.85
C PRO A 18 28.20 -0.68 -21.42
N HIS A 19 28.27 -1.88 -20.82
CA HIS A 19 29.22 -2.91 -21.25
C HIS A 19 28.66 -3.83 -22.34
N THR A 20 27.38 -4.17 -22.25
CA THR A 20 26.76 -5.15 -23.15
C THR A 20 25.69 -4.55 -24.07
N GLY A 21 25.22 -3.33 -23.78
CA GLY A 21 24.07 -2.73 -24.44
C GLY A 21 22.74 -3.36 -24.06
N ALA A 22 22.67 -4.16 -22.98
CA ALA A 22 21.42 -4.76 -22.53
C ALA A 22 20.39 -3.68 -22.18
N VAL A 23 19.18 -3.79 -22.74
CA VAL A 23 18.08 -2.84 -22.53
C VAL A 23 17.43 -3.01 -21.17
N ASN A 24 17.42 -4.24 -20.64
CA ASN A 24 16.87 -4.53 -19.33
C ASN A 24 17.94 -4.38 -18.24
N THR A 25 17.55 -3.97 -17.04
CA THR A 25 18.46 -3.81 -15.90
C THR A 25 19.12 -5.15 -15.55
N PRO A 26 20.47 -5.25 -15.51
CA PRO A 26 21.17 -6.46 -15.07
C PRO A 26 20.90 -6.78 -13.59
N ILE A 27 20.93 -8.07 -13.25
CA ILE A 27 20.83 -8.52 -11.85
C ILE A 27 22.25 -8.63 -11.26
N PHE A 28 22.61 -7.69 -10.39
CA PHE A 28 23.89 -7.72 -9.67
C PHE A 28 23.76 -8.54 -8.37
N GLN A 29 23.74 -9.86 -8.51
CA GLN A 29 23.64 -10.80 -7.39
C GLN A 29 24.99 -10.96 -6.70
N THR A 30 25.41 -9.92 -5.97
CA THR A 30 26.68 -9.88 -5.24
C THR A 30 26.51 -9.20 -3.89
N SER A 31 27.36 -9.52 -2.91
CA SER A 31 27.42 -8.82 -1.63
C SER A 31 28.48 -7.73 -1.58
N THR A 32 29.56 -7.85 -2.35
CA THR A 32 30.74 -6.98 -2.24
C THR A 32 31.30 -6.60 -3.60
N TYR A 33 32.02 -5.49 -3.65
CA TYR A 33 32.62 -4.91 -4.86
C TYR A 33 34.10 -4.64 -4.66
N ALA A 34 34.92 -4.89 -5.68
CA ALA A 34 36.33 -4.61 -5.63
C ALA A 34 36.61 -3.10 -5.64
N GLN A 35 37.56 -2.67 -4.84
CA GLN A 35 38.13 -1.33 -4.88
C GLN A 35 39.39 -1.33 -5.72
N GLU A 36 39.66 -0.24 -6.45
CA GLU A 36 40.93 -0.05 -7.23
C GLU A 36 42.10 0.24 -6.29
N GLU A 37 41.85 1.00 -5.22
CA GLU A 37 42.76 1.36 -4.13
C GLU A 37 41.94 1.54 -2.84
N LEU A 38 42.59 1.65 -1.69
CA LEU A 38 41.94 1.93 -0.43
C LEU A 38 41.05 3.18 -0.53
N GLY A 39 39.71 2.98 -0.31
CA GLY A 39 38.70 4.03 -0.40
C GLY A 39 38.36 4.49 -1.83
N LYS A 40 38.90 3.88 -2.88
CA LYS A 40 38.62 4.21 -4.29
C LYS A 40 37.76 3.13 -4.95
N HIS A 41 36.47 3.30 -4.87
CA HIS A 41 35.45 2.39 -5.42
C HIS A 41 34.67 3.06 -6.58
N LYS A 42 33.97 2.24 -7.39
CA LYS A 42 33.14 2.70 -8.54
C LYS A 42 31.72 3.11 -8.16
N GLY A 43 31.51 3.58 -6.94
CA GLY A 43 30.19 3.97 -6.43
C GLY A 43 29.50 2.89 -5.60
N TYR A 44 30.05 1.68 -5.55
CA TYR A 44 29.53 0.53 -4.81
C TYR A 44 30.65 -0.12 -3.99
N GLU A 45 30.35 -0.50 -2.75
CA GLU A 45 31.27 -1.16 -1.82
C GLU A 45 30.64 -2.46 -1.29
N TYR A 46 29.38 -2.38 -0.89
CA TYR A 46 28.65 -3.48 -0.26
C TYR A 46 27.15 -3.39 -0.54
N SER A 47 26.51 -4.51 -0.92
CA SER A 47 25.11 -4.49 -1.40
C SER A 47 24.06 -4.10 -0.36
N ARG A 48 24.34 -4.24 0.95
CA ARG A 48 23.43 -3.71 1.97
C ARG A 48 23.37 -2.18 1.90
N THR A 49 24.50 -1.53 1.67
CA THR A 49 24.56 -0.07 1.50
C THR A 49 23.99 0.36 0.16
N LYS A 50 24.48 -0.22 -0.95
CA LYS A 50 24.06 0.14 -2.31
C LYS A 50 24.24 -1.01 -3.29
N ASN A 51 23.26 -1.21 -4.19
CA ASN A 51 23.30 -2.25 -5.22
C ASN A 51 22.69 -1.70 -6.52
N PRO A 52 23.32 -1.88 -7.70
CA PRO A 52 22.85 -1.28 -8.94
C PRO A 52 21.43 -1.72 -9.35
N THR A 53 21.04 -2.96 -9.07
CA THR A 53 19.69 -3.43 -9.37
C THR A 53 18.66 -2.79 -8.43
N ARG A 54 19.00 -2.64 -7.14
CA ARG A 54 18.13 -1.96 -6.18
C ARG A 54 18.04 -0.46 -6.46
N ASP A 55 19.11 0.18 -6.87
CA ASP A 55 19.10 1.60 -7.28
C ASP A 55 18.09 1.86 -8.40
N GLY A 56 17.93 0.90 -9.33
CA GLY A 56 16.93 0.99 -10.40
C GLY A 56 15.51 1.09 -9.88
N ILE A 57 15.11 0.26 -8.92
CA ILE A 57 13.77 0.32 -8.34
C ILE A 57 13.59 1.53 -7.42
N GLU A 58 14.63 1.93 -6.67
CA GLU A 58 14.59 3.11 -5.80
C GLU A 58 14.40 4.39 -6.63
N SER A 59 15.09 4.51 -7.76
CA SER A 59 14.90 5.63 -8.70
C SER A 59 13.52 5.59 -9.37
N LEU A 60 13.06 4.41 -9.82
CA LEU A 60 11.78 4.26 -10.49
C LEU A 60 10.63 4.70 -9.58
N ILE A 61 10.61 4.24 -8.32
CA ILE A 61 9.50 4.59 -7.41
C ILE A 61 9.54 6.07 -7.03
N ALA A 62 10.73 6.65 -6.84
CA ALA A 62 10.86 8.07 -6.55
C ALA A 62 10.23 8.92 -7.67
N GLU A 63 10.55 8.65 -8.93
CA GLU A 63 9.98 9.36 -10.08
C GLU A 63 8.47 9.13 -10.20
N CYS A 64 7.99 7.90 -9.97
CA CYS A 64 6.55 7.58 -10.04
C CYS A 64 5.74 8.31 -8.97
N GLU A 65 6.22 8.42 -7.73
CA GLU A 65 5.56 9.19 -6.66
C GLU A 65 5.75 10.72 -6.81
N GLY A 66 6.69 11.13 -7.67
CA GLY A 66 7.05 12.54 -7.84
C GLY A 66 7.93 13.09 -6.72
N GLY A 67 8.65 12.20 -6.04
CA GLY A 67 9.66 12.55 -5.03
C GLY A 67 11.07 12.46 -5.57
N LYS A 68 12.05 12.83 -4.74
CA LYS A 68 13.48 12.80 -5.11
C LYS A 68 14.20 11.53 -4.66
N TYR A 69 13.76 10.94 -3.54
CA TYR A 69 14.47 9.86 -2.87
C TYR A 69 13.55 8.66 -2.66
N GLY A 70 13.96 7.51 -3.19
CA GLY A 70 13.29 6.23 -3.02
C GLY A 70 14.17 5.24 -2.26
N PHE A 71 13.55 4.36 -1.48
CA PHE A 71 14.22 3.32 -0.69
C PHE A 71 13.46 2.00 -0.82
N ALA A 72 14.19 0.91 -1.06
CA ALA A 72 13.60 -0.41 -1.24
C ALA A 72 13.97 -1.38 -0.11
N PHE A 73 12.96 -2.04 0.44
CA PHE A 73 13.02 -2.89 1.64
C PHE A 73 12.52 -4.30 1.34
N ALA A 74 12.99 -5.27 2.14
CA ALA A 74 12.61 -6.68 2.03
C ALA A 74 11.11 -6.96 2.29
N SER A 75 10.35 -6.01 2.81
CA SER A 75 8.89 -6.08 2.98
C SER A 75 8.31 -4.71 3.31
N GLY A 76 6.99 -4.55 3.13
CA GLY A 76 6.27 -3.36 3.62
C GLY A 76 6.44 -3.14 5.13
N MET A 77 6.51 -4.23 5.91
CA MET A 77 6.77 -4.14 7.35
C MET A 77 8.21 -3.71 7.68
N ALA A 78 9.21 -4.08 6.87
CA ALA A 78 10.58 -3.60 7.02
C ALA A 78 10.67 -2.09 6.68
N ALA A 79 9.95 -1.64 5.65
CA ALA A 79 9.81 -0.22 5.32
C ALA A 79 9.18 0.56 6.48
N LEU A 80 8.03 0.11 6.96
CA LEU A 80 7.32 0.75 8.07
C LEU A 80 8.16 0.75 9.36
N GLY A 81 8.80 -0.38 9.70
CA GLY A 81 9.68 -0.47 10.88
C GLY A 81 10.86 0.50 10.81
N THR A 82 11.41 0.72 9.62
CA THR A 82 12.46 1.72 9.40
C THR A 82 11.92 3.15 9.61
N ILE A 83 10.72 3.46 9.08
CA ILE A 83 10.08 4.76 9.31
C ILE A 83 9.75 4.97 10.79
N LEU A 84 9.24 3.96 11.48
CA LEU A 84 8.97 4.05 12.92
C LEU A 84 10.26 4.25 13.75
N SER A 85 11.42 3.84 13.25
CA SER A 85 12.73 4.07 13.87
C SER A 85 13.24 5.52 13.74
N LEU A 86 12.52 6.40 13.03
CA LEU A 86 12.76 7.85 13.06
C LEU A 86 12.41 8.47 14.43
N PHE A 87 11.52 7.84 15.18
CA PHE A 87 10.98 8.33 16.43
C PHE A 87 11.76 7.76 17.63
N LYS A 88 11.68 8.44 18.77
CA LYS A 88 12.38 8.08 20.01
C LYS A 88 11.41 7.84 21.17
N SER A 89 11.92 7.32 22.25
CA SER A 89 11.15 7.15 23.50
C SER A 89 10.50 8.47 23.93
N GLY A 90 9.22 8.42 24.26
CA GLY A 90 8.38 9.57 24.61
C GLY A 90 7.59 10.16 23.43
N ASP A 91 7.93 9.81 22.21
CA ASP A 91 7.17 10.25 21.04
C ASP A 91 5.85 9.47 20.93
N CYS A 92 4.82 10.15 20.41
CA CYS A 92 3.52 9.58 20.09
C CYS A 92 3.23 9.70 18.60
N LEU A 93 2.58 8.68 18.02
CA LEU A 93 2.03 8.75 16.67
C LEU A 93 0.51 8.71 16.71
N ILE A 94 -0.13 9.43 15.82
CA ILE A 94 -1.55 9.19 15.50
C ILE A 94 -1.60 8.21 14.35
N ILE A 95 -2.45 7.19 14.44
CA ILE A 95 -2.74 6.26 13.34
C ILE A 95 -4.21 6.37 12.97
N SER A 96 -4.52 6.26 11.68
CA SER A 96 -5.91 6.25 11.21
C SER A 96 -6.68 5.03 11.73
N GLN A 97 -7.98 5.16 11.87
CA GLN A 97 -8.83 4.18 12.56
C GLN A 97 -8.73 2.76 11.99
N ASN A 98 -8.69 2.61 10.69
CA ASN A 98 -8.71 1.32 10.00
C ASN A 98 -7.36 1.00 9.35
N VAL A 99 -6.24 1.11 10.08
CA VAL A 99 -4.93 0.73 9.54
C VAL A 99 -4.77 -0.78 9.44
N TYR A 100 -3.91 -1.22 8.53
CA TYR A 100 -3.51 -2.62 8.41
C TYR A 100 -3.12 -3.23 9.76
N GLY A 101 -3.59 -4.45 10.04
CA GLY A 101 -3.33 -5.13 11.32
C GLY A 101 -1.83 -5.30 11.65
N GLY A 102 -0.96 -5.33 10.65
CA GLY A 102 0.49 -5.32 10.82
C GLY A 102 1.02 -4.00 11.40
N THR A 103 0.47 -2.87 10.96
CA THR A 103 0.80 -1.53 11.46
C THR A 103 0.42 -1.39 12.94
N PHE A 104 -0.79 -1.83 13.29
CA PHE A 104 -1.21 -1.89 14.69
C PHE A 104 -0.28 -2.79 15.51
N ARG A 105 -0.02 -4.01 15.03
CA ARG A 105 0.80 -5.01 15.74
C ARG A 105 2.23 -4.53 15.98
N ILE A 106 2.89 -3.90 15.01
CA ILE A 106 4.28 -3.46 15.17
C ILE A 106 4.36 -2.30 16.19
N LEU A 107 3.40 -1.39 16.21
CA LEU A 107 3.33 -0.32 17.19
C LEU A 107 3.06 -0.86 18.60
N ASP A 108 2.01 -1.70 18.76
CA ASP A 108 1.56 -2.18 20.07
C ASP A 108 2.51 -3.23 20.70
N LYS A 109 3.11 -4.11 19.87
CA LYS A 109 3.91 -5.23 20.40
C LYS A 109 5.42 -5.03 20.29
N VAL A 110 5.90 -4.08 19.48
CA VAL A 110 7.33 -3.87 19.27
C VAL A 110 7.72 -2.46 19.72
N PHE A 111 7.24 -1.41 19.06
CA PHE A 111 7.72 -0.05 19.34
C PHE A 111 7.25 0.52 20.67
N LYS A 112 6.14 0.05 21.21
CA LYS A 112 5.72 0.36 22.58
C LYS A 112 6.77 -0.03 23.63
N ASN A 113 7.51 -1.12 23.40
CA ASN A 113 8.60 -1.55 24.27
C ASN A 113 9.82 -0.62 24.22
N PHE A 114 9.93 0.21 23.17
CA PHE A 114 10.93 1.27 23.04
C PHE A 114 10.42 2.63 23.46
N GLY A 115 9.25 2.68 24.14
CA GLY A 115 8.66 3.92 24.66
C GLY A 115 7.97 4.81 23.63
N ILE A 116 7.69 4.28 22.43
CA ILE A 116 6.89 4.98 21.41
C ILE A 116 5.42 4.60 21.64
N THR A 117 4.56 5.61 21.74
CA THR A 117 3.12 5.43 21.95
C THR A 117 2.32 5.78 20.71
N TYR A 118 1.03 5.40 20.69
CA TYR A 118 0.14 5.77 19.60
C TYR A 118 -1.27 6.06 20.08
N LYS A 119 -2.00 6.86 19.28
CA LYS A 119 -3.43 7.15 19.41
C LYS A 119 -4.13 6.75 18.12
N ILE A 120 -5.32 6.18 18.23
CA ILE A 120 -6.17 5.88 17.07
C ILE A 120 -7.16 7.03 16.92
N THR A 121 -7.28 7.58 15.70
CA THR A 121 -8.17 8.72 15.42
C THR A 121 -8.79 8.55 14.04
N ASP A 122 -10.06 8.93 13.89
CA ASP A 122 -10.65 9.06 12.56
C ASP A 122 -10.02 10.27 11.83
N THR A 123 -9.13 9.98 10.89
CA THR A 123 -8.40 11.00 10.12
C THR A 123 -9.26 11.72 9.07
N ARG A 124 -10.52 11.28 8.89
CA ARG A 124 -11.52 11.97 8.05
C ARG A 124 -12.10 13.17 8.78
N ASP A 125 -12.21 13.10 10.11
CA ASP A 125 -12.63 14.19 10.98
C ASP A 125 -11.41 15.05 11.35
N LEU A 126 -11.29 16.20 10.66
CA LEU A 126 -10.17 17.11 10.84
C LEU A 126 -10.19 17.81 12.21
N ASP A 127 -11.35 18.00 12.81
CA ASP A 127 -11.47 18.62 14.14
C ASP A 127 -11.02 17.65 15.21
N ALA A 128 -11.45 16.38 15.14
CA ALA A 128 -10.97 15.32 16.00
C ALA A 128 -9.45 15.10 15.86
N LEU A 129 -8.93 15.08 14.62
CA LEU A 129 -7.50 14.97 14.36
C LEU A 129 -6.73 16.16 14.94
N ASN A 130 -7.20 17.39 14.74
CA ASN A 130 -6.59 18.59 15.26
C ASN A 130 -6.53 18.60 16.80
N ALA A 131 -7.59 18.14 17.45
CA ALA A 131 -7.63 18.01 18.92
C ALA A 131 -6.71 16.89 19.44
N ALA A 132 -6.50 15.83 18.67
CA ALA A 132 -5.63 14.71 19.04
C ALA A 132 -4.13 15.04 18.93
N ILE A 133 -3.74 16.03 18.10
CA ILE A 133 -2.34 16.45 17.94
C ILE A 133 -1.92 17.30 19.16
N THR A 134 -1.29 16.64 20.13
CA THR A 134 -0.71 17.20 21.35
C THR A 134 0.82 17.32 21.20
N PRO A 135 1.57 18.02 22.09
CA PRO A 135 3.01 18.26 21.91
C PRO A 135 3.89 17.03 21.77
N GLU A 136 3.48 15.89 22.33
CA GLU A 136 4.17 14.61 22.19
C GLU A 136 3.95 13.95 20.84
N VAL A 137 2.91 14.31 20.08
CA VAL A 137 2.64 13.77 18.76
C VAL A 137 3.69 14.27 17.76
N LYS A 138 4.32 13.34 17.05
CA LYS A 138 5.40 13.63 16.07
C LYS A 138 5.01 13.26 14.66
N ALA A 139 4.04 12.36 14.48
CA ALA A 139 3.57 11.99 13.14
C ALA A 139 2.11 11.56 13.16
N VAL A 140 1.48 11.68 11.98
CA VAL A 140 0.19 11.09 11.63
C VAL A 140 0.43 10.06 10.53
N LEU A 141 0.13 8.78 10.80
CA LEU A 141 0.24 7.68 9.86
C LEU A 141 -1.15 7.30 9.35
N ILE A 142 -1.33 7.40 8.05
CA ILE A 142 -2.61 7.27 7.36
C ILE A 142 -2.54 6.11 6.38
N GLU A 143 -3.60 5.30 6.30
CA GLU A 143 -3.90 4.41 5.18
C GLU A 143 -5.14 4.94 4.46
N SER A 144 -5.06 5.20 3.16
CA SER A 144 -6.17 5.77 2.39
C SER A 144 -6.14 5.35 0.92
N PRO A 145 -7.22 4.66 0.44
CA PRO A 145 -8.35 4.11 1.21
C PRO A 145 -7.91 3.07 2.24
N ALA A 146 -8.59 3.00 3.39
CA ALA A 146 -8.23 2.14 4.50
C ALA A 146 -8.84 0.73 4.40
N ASN A 147 -8.05 -0.28 4.76
CA ASN A 147 -8.48 -1.69 4.79
C ASN A 147 -9.25 -2.00 6.08
N PRO A 148 -10.46 -2.65 6.06
CA PRO A 148 -11.11 -3.25 4.90
C PRO A 148 -12.28 -2.44 4.34
N LEU A 149 -12.70 -1.35 4.98
CA LEU A 149 -13.94 -0.61 4.67
C LEU A 149 -13.74 0.46 3.60
N LEU A 150 -12.51 0.66 3.14
CA LEU A 150 -12.13 1.59 2.08
C LEU A 150 -12.48 3.06 2.38
N SER A 151 -12.50 3.43 3.66
CA SER A 151 -12.69 4.82 4.09
C SER A 151 -11.55 5.72 3.60
N VAL A 152 -11.88 6.93 3.16
CA VAL A 152 -10.94 7.82 2.47
C VAL A 152 -10.64 9.06 3.30
N THR A 153 -9.37 9.24 3.65
CA THR A 153 -8.89 10.43 4.35
C THR A 153 -8.59 11.55 3.34
N PRO A 154 -8.99 12.82 3.57
CA PRO A 154 -8.68 13.96 2.70
C PRO A 154 -7.23 14.38 2.86
N LEU A 155 -6.31 13.74 2.12
CA LEU A 155 -4.86 13.79 2.31
C LEU A 155 -4.28 15.20 2.28
N ALA A 156 -4.70 16.05 1.33
CA ALA A 156 -4.19 17.43 1.24
C ALA A 156 -4.54 18.27 2.48
N LYS A 157 -5.74 18.08 3.04
CA LYS A 157 -6.17 18.79 4.26
C LYS A 157 -5.40 18.31 5.48
N VAL A 158 -5.18 16.99 5.59
CA VAL A 158 -4.37 16.41 6.68
C VAL A 158 -2.92 16.84 6.58
N ALA A 159 -2.32 16.82 5.39
CA ALA A 159 -0.96 17.32 5.17
C ALA A 159 -0.81 18.80 5.59
N GLN A 160 -1.79 19.64 5.24
CA GLN A 160 -1.81 21.04 5.65
C GLN A 160 -1.88 21.19 7.19
N LEU A 161 -2.74 20.42 7.84
CA LEU A 161 -2.87 20.41 9.31
C LEU A 161 -1.57 19.94 9.97
N CYS A 162 -0.97 18.85 9.51
CA CYS A 162 0.30 18.33 10.03
C CYS A 162 1.41 19.38 9.91
N ARG A 163 1.52 20.04 8.76
CA ARG A 163 2.50 21.12 8.54
C ARG A 163 2.29 22.30 9.51
N GLN A 164 1.04 22.72 9.74
CA GLN A 164 0.72 23.81 10.70
C GLN A 164 1.08 23.43 12.13
N LYS A 165 1.01 22.16 12.47
CA LYS A 165 1.34 21.64 13.81
C LYS A 165 2.80 21.23 13.98
N GLY A 166 3.60 21.23 12.89
CA GLY A 166 5.00 20.79 12.91
C GLY A 166 5.16 19.30 13.18
N VAL A 167 4.22 18.46 12.71
CA VAL A 167 4.25 17.00 12.80
C VAL A 167 4.35 16.39 11.40
N LEU A 168 5.00 15.21 11.29
CA LEU A 168 5.14 14.51 9.99
C LEU A 168 3.82 13.86 9.56
N SER A 169 3.55 13.90 8.28
CA SER A 169 2.49 13.17 7.62
C SER A 169 3.05 11.97 6.86
N ILE A 170 2.53 10.77 7.13
CA ILE A 170 2.98 9.50 6.55
C ILE A 170 1.75 8.82 5.94
N VAL A 171 1.84 8.40 4.68
CA VAL A 171 0.75 7.70 4.00
C VAL A 171 1.22 6.34 3.50
N ASP A 172 0.49 5.30 3.88
CA ASP A 172 0.56 4.01 3.19
C ASP A 172 -0.34 4.08 1.95
N ASN A 173 0.30 4.18 0.77
CA ASN A 173 -0.34 4.33 -0.53
C ASN A 173 -0.46 2.99 -1.29
N THR A 174 -0.40 1.87 -0.57
CA THR A 174 -0.37 0.52 -1.15
C THR A 174 -1.56 0.24 -2.07
N PHE A 175 -2.79 0.63 -1.68
CA PHE A 175 -4.00 0.34 -2.45
C PHE A 175 -4.11 1.15 -3.73
N MET A 176 -3.65 2.39 -3.70
CA MET A 176 -3.82 3.31 -4.84
C MET A 176 -2.63 3.27 -5.79
N THR A 177 -1.43 2.96 -5.31
CA THR A 177 -0.20 3.07 -6.07
C THR A 177 0.05 4.50 -6.59
N PRO A 178 1.25 4.86 -7.03
CA PRO A 178 1.48 6.17 -7.64
C PRO A 178 0.73 6.37 -8.97
N TYR A 179 0.18 5.30 -9.56
CA TYR A 179 -0.63 5.40 -10.77
C TYR A 179 -1.95 6.12 -10.51
N LEU A 180 -2.63 5.81 -9.41
CA LEU A 180 -3.93 6.41 -9.09
C LEU A 180 -3.81 7.62 -8.16
N GLN A 181 -2.87 7.62 -7.21
CA GLN A 181 -2.73 8.66 -6.19
C GLN A 181 -1.25 8.95 -5.92
N GLN A 182 -0.87 10.21 -5.85
CA GLN A 182 0.50 10.66 -5.56
C GLN A 182 0.50 11.55 -4.31
N PRO A 183 0.61 10.97 -3.09
CA PRO A 183 0.46 11.71 -1.84
C PRO A 183 1.50 12.83 -1.66
N LEU A 184 2.74 12.68 -2.16
CA LEU A 184 3.75 13.75 -2.09
C LEU A 184 3.25 15.03 -2.77
N LYS A 185 2.53 14.91 -3.90
CA LYS A 185 1.93 16.07 -4.60
C LYS A 185 0.78 16.72 -3.83
N LEU A 186 0.20 16.00 -2.89
CA LEU A 186 -0.83 16.49 -1.97
C LEU A 186 -0.23 17.09 -0.68
N GLY A 187 1.10 17.09 -0.57
CA GLY A 187 1.85 17.70 0.53
C GLY A 187 2.19 16.76 1.68
N ILE A 188 2.03 15.45 1.49
CA ILE A 188 2.47 14.42 2.45
C ILE A 188 4.00 14.35 2.46
N ASP A 189 4.60 14.11 3.63
CA ASP A 189 6.05 14.10 3.82
C ASP A 189 6.68 12.75 3.47
N ILE A 190 6.02 11.64 3.82
CA ILE A 190 6.54 10.28 3.63
C ILE A 190 5.47 9.39 3.01
N VAL A 191 5.79 8.71 1.91
CA VAL A 191 4.92 7.70 1.29
C VAL A 191 5.54 6.32 1.48
N VAL A 192 4.72 5.38 1.96
CA VAL A 192 5.11 3.98 2.17
C VAL A 192 4.27 3.09 1.26
N HIS A 193 4.84 2.00 0.76
CA HIS A 193 4.15 0.95 0.03
C HIS A 193 4.53 -0.44 0.52
N SER A 194 3.56 -1.31 0.66
CA SER A 194 3.79 -2.73 0.51
C SER A 194 3.86 -3.05 -1.00
N ALA A 195 5.07 -3.07 -1.55
CA ALA A 195 5.29 -3.32 -2.98
C ALA A 195 4.98 -4.78 -3.38
N THR A 196 4.79 -5.66 -2.39
CA THR A 196 4.24 -7.01 -2.49
C THR A 196 2.91 -7.06 -3.26
N LYS A 197 2.14 -5.96 -3.25
CA LYS A 197 0.78 -5.84 -3.76
C LYS A 197 0.78 -5.42 -5.24
N TYR A 198 -0.01 -4.43 -5.60
CA TYR A 198 -0.15 -3.94 -6.99
C TYR A 198 1.17 -3.59 -7.68
N LEU A 199 2.19 -3.09 -6.97
CA LEU A 199 3.47 -2.73 -7.58
C LEU A 199 4.19 -3.96 -8.13
N GLY A 200 4.29 -5.04 -7.37
CA GLY A 200 4.75 -6.35 -7.85
C GLY A 200 3.74 -6.99 -8.80
N GLY A 201 2.51 -7.11 -8.35
CA GLY A 201 1.32 -7.45 -9.15
C GLY A 201 1.20 -8.89 -9.61
N HIS A 202 2.12 -9.79 -9.24
CA HIS A 202 2.17 -11.17 -9.75
C HIS A 202 2.26 -12.22 -8.64
N SER A 203 2.03 -11.84 -7.38
CA SER A 203 2.03 -12.73 -6.20
C SER A 203 3.31 -13.55 -6.02
N ASP A 204 4.45 -13.05 -6.52
CA ASP A 204 5.72 -13.77 -6.64
C ASP A 204 6.88 -13.13 -5.86
N LEU A 205 6.65 -12.02 -5.15
CA LEU A 205 7.66 -11.33 -4.36
C LEU A 205 7.08 -10.68 -3.10
N VAL A 206 7.94 -10.41 -2.13
CA VAL A 206 7.65 -9.59 -0.95
C VAL A 206 8.61 -8.41 -0.94
N ALA A 207 8.08 -7.18 -0.92
CA ALA A 207 8.87 -5.97 -0.93
C ALA A 207 8.17 -4.80 -0.24
N GLY A 208 8.94 -3.80 0.18
CA GLY A 208 8.45 -2.51 0.67
C GLY A 208 9.18 -1.37 0.00
N LEU A 209 8.52 -0.23 -0.16
CA LEU A 209 9.11 0.97 -0.72
C LEU A 209 8.76 2.18 0.15
N VAL A 210 9.69 3.14 0.20
CA VAL A 210 9.47 4.45 0.84
C VAL A 210 9.92 5.53 -0.11
N VAL A 211 9.17 6.63 -0.19
CA VAL A 211 9.52 7.79 -0.99
C VAL A 211 9.39 9.07 -0.17
N VAL A 212 10.35 9.96 -0.31
CA VAL A 212 10.37 11.29 0.31
C VAL A 212 10.94 12.33 -0.66
N ASP A 213 10.65 13.60 -0.41
CA ASP A 213 11.22 14.73 -1.18
C ASP A 213 12.25 15.55 -0.37
N ASP A 214 12.17 15.46 0.96
CA ASP A 214 13.06 16.16 1.89
C ASP A 214 14.41 15.43 2.04
N GLU A 215 15.50 16.15 1.87
CA GLU A 215 16.87 15.61 1.92
C GLU A 215 17.26 15.11 3.31
N SER A 216 16.85 15.82 4.37
CA SER A 216 17.20 15.43 5.74
C SER A 216 16.49 14.15 6.18
N LEU A 217 15.22 13.99 5.77
CA LEU A 217 14.49 12.74 5.93
C LEU A 217 15.14 11.61 5.12
N ALA A 218 15.55 11.88 3.89
CA ALA A 218 16.22 10.90 3.03
C ALA A 218 17.54 10.40 3.64
N GLU A 219 18.40 11.31 4.11
CA GLU A 219 19.65 10.96 4.78
C GLU A 219 19.38 10.06 6.01
N ARG A 220 18.39 10.43 6.82
CA ARG A 220 18.07 9.67 8.03
C ARG A 220 17.47 8.30 7.70
N ILE A 221 16.57 8.21 6.72
CA ILE A 221 15.99 6.94 6.25
C ILE A 221 17.07 6.04 5.65
N GLY A 222 17.94 6.56 4.80
CA GLY A 222 19.06 5.82 4.22
C GLY A 222 20.03 5.27 5.27
N PHE A 223 20.35 6.08 6.29
CA PHE A 223 21.13 5.62 7.45
C PHE A 223 20.44 4.47 8.18
N LEU A 224 19.14 4.58 8.45
CA LEU A 224 18.38 3.54 9.13
C LEU A 224 18.24 2.29 8.26
N GLN A 225 17.97 2.43 6.96
CA GLN A 225 17.91 1.32 6.01
C GLN A 225 19.21 0.48 6.05
N ASN A 226 20.35 1.15 5.96
CA ASN A 226 21.65 0.48 6.00
C ASN A 226 21.96 -0.13 7.38
N SER A 227 21.62 0.57 8.47
CA SER A 227 21.93 0.14 9.84
C SER A 227 21.06 -1.04 10.30
N ILE A 228 19.75 -1.02 9.99
CA ILE A 228 18.80 -2.09 10.31
C ILE A 228 18.98 -3.26 9.34
N GLY A 229 19.29 -2.99 8.06
CA GLY A 229 19.65 -3.98 7.08
C GLY A 229 18.47 -4.66 6.39
N GLY A 230 17.25 -4.14 6.52
CA GLY A 230 16.04 -4.69 5.89
C GLY A 230 15.93 -4.38 4.37
N VAL A 231 17.05 -4.41 3.64
CA VAL A 231 17.13 -4.02 2.22
C VAL A 231 16.54 -5.07 1.28
N LEU A 232 15.99 -4.63 0.16
CA LEU A 232 15.48 -5.53 -0.89
C LEU A 232 16.64 -6.22 -1.62
N ALA A 233 16.50 -7.54 -1.86
CA ALA A 233 17.47 -8.33 -2.58
C ALA A 233 17.50 -7.98 -4.09
N PRO A 234 18.63 -8.20 -4.80
CA PRO A 234 18.74 -7.85 -6.22
C PRO A 234 17.71 -8.58 -7.12
N PHE A 235 17.46 -9.86 -6.88
CA PHE A 235 16.50 -10.61 -7.68
C PHE A 235 15.06 -10.09 -7.49
N ASP A 236 14.65 -9.83 -6.25
CA ASP A 236 13.33 -9.25 -5.96
C ASP A 236 13.21 -7.81 -6.49
N SER A 237 14.31 -7.04 -6.47
CA SER A 237 14.37 -5.73 -7.11
C SER A 237 14.12 -5.81 -8.62
N PHE A 238 14.71 -6.78 -9.29
CA PHE A 238 14.48 -7.05 -10.71
C PHE A 238 13.02 -7.44 -11.01
N LEU A 239 12.44 -8.36 -10.23
CA LEU A 239 11.04 -8.76 -10.38
C LEU A 239 10.10 -7.57 -10.15
N LEU A 240 10.39 -6.74 -9.16
CA LEU A 240 9.58 -5.55 -8.86
C LEU A 240 9.66 -4.51 -10.00
N ILE A 241 10.85 -4.22 -10.54
CA ILE A 241 11.00 -3.37 -11.73
C ILE A 241 10.15 -3.92 -12.89
N ARG A 242 10.25 -5.22 -13.13
CA ARG A 242 9.49 -5.89 -14.20
C ARG A 242 7.98 -5.76 -13.97
N GLY A 243 7.50 -5.97 -12.75
CA GLY A 243 6.08 -5.81 -12.37
C GLY A 243 5.60 -4.38 -12.58
N MET A 244 6.38 -3.38 -12.17
CA MET A 244 6.00 -1.96 -12.29
C MET A 244 5.87 -1.50 -13.74
N LYS A 245 6.62 -2.06 -14.68
CA LYS A 245 6.50 -1.68 -16.11
C LYS A 245 5.12 -1.92 -16.72
N THR A 246 4.29 -2.77 -16.11
CA THR A 246 2.91 -3.02 -16.53
C THR A 246 1.86 -2.46 -15.56
N LEU A 247 2.30 -1.66 -14.56
CA LEU A 247 1.41 -1.16 -13.51
C LEU A 247 0.22 -0.38 -14.08
N GLY A 248 0.45 0.54 -15.02
CA GLY A 248 -0.62 1.35 -15.62
C GLY A 248 -1.72 0.50 -16.24
N LEU A 249 -1.34 -0.47 -17.10
CA LEU A 249 -2.27 -1.40 -17.75
C LEU A 249 -3.05 -2.24 -16.73
N ARG A 250 -2.37 -2.74 -15.71
CA ARG A 250 -3.00 -3.55 -14.66
C ARG A 250 -3.95 -2.73 -13.81
N MET A 251 -3.53 -1.55 -13.34
CA MET A 251 -4.37 -0.69 -12.50
C MET A 251 -5.61 -0.20 -13.22
N GLN A 252 -5.51 0.13 -14.51
CA GLN A 252 -6.67 0.45 -15.33
C GLN A 252 -7.67 -0.71 -15.33
N ARG A 253 -7.23 -1.93 -15.64
CA ARG A 253 -8.10 -3.12 -15.67
C ARG A 253 -8.65 -3.47 -14.30
N HIS A 254 -7.86 -3.38 -13.22
CA HIS A 254 -8.33 -3.56 -11.84
C HIS A 254 -9.48 -2.60 -11.50
N CYS A 255 -9.33 -1.31 -11.84
CA CYS A 255 -10.35 -0.30 -11.57
C CYS A 255 -11.63 -0.54 -12.39
N GLU A 256 -11.50 -0.87 -13.70
CA GLU A 256 -12.63 -1.18 -14.58
C GLU A 256 -13.42 -2.38 -14.03
N ASN A 257 -12.73 -3.46 -13.71
CA ASN A 257 -13.34 -4.67 -13.17
C ASN A 257 -13.97 -4.43 -11.78
N ALA A 258 -13.28 -3.70 -10.89
CA ALA A 258 -13.80 -3.41 -9.55
C ALA A 258 -15.05 -2.53 -9.60
N LEU A 259 -15.08 -1.51 -10.46
CA LEU A 259 -16.27 -0.67 -10.64
C LEU A 259 -17.44 -1.50 -11.19
N PHE A 260 -17.23 -2.29 -12.22
CA PHE A 260 -18.24 -3.17 -12.81
C PHE A 260 -18.86 -4.13 -11.77
N LEU A 261 -18.02 -4.76 -10.96
CA LEU A 261 -18.48 -5.67 -9.89
C LEU A 261 -19.19 -4.91 -8.77
N ALA A 262 -18.67 -3.73 -8.38
CA ALA A 262 -19.28 -2.93 -7.33
C ALA A 262 -20.69 -2.43 -7.71
N GLU A 263 -20.87 -1.99 -8.96
CA GLU A 263 -22.19 -1.61 -9.50
C GLU A 263 -23.16 -2.81 -9.48
N ALA A 264 -22.75 -3.95 -10.03
CA ALA A 264 -23.58 -5.15 -10.07
C ALA A 264 -23.95 -5.68 -8.67
N LEU A 265 -23.00 -5.66 -7.73
CA LEU A 265 -23.24 -6.06 -6.33
C LEU A 265 -24.15 -5.08 -5.58
N SER A 266 -24.06 -3.79 -5.87
CA SER A 266 -24.94 -2.78 -5.25
C SER A 266 -26.42 -2.96 -5.60
N GLU A 267 -26.71 -3.53 -6.78
CA GLU A 267 -28.05 -3.83 -7.25
C GLU A 267 -28.52 -5.24 -6.85
N HIS A 268 -27.60 -6.08 -6.35
CA HIS A 268 -27.91 -7.48 -6.08
C HIS A 268 -28.71 -7.65 -4.79
N LYS A 269 -29.89 -8.34 -4.87
CA LYS A 269 -30.84 -8.53 -3.76
C LYS A 269 -30.26 -9.18 -2.49
N ALA A 270 -29.21 -9.99 -2.64
CA ALA A 270 -28.54 -10.69 -1.54
C ALA A 270 -27.50 -9.82 -0.82
N VAL A 271 -27.09 -8.70 -1.41
CA VAL A 271 -26.09 -7.80 -0.86
C VAL A 271 -26.79 -6.73 -0.02
N GLU A 272 -26.29 -6.52 1.19
CA GLU A 272 -26.75 -5.50 2.11
C GLU A 272 -26.07 -4.16 1.86
N LYS A 273 -24.73 -4.19 1.70
CA LYS A 273 -23.91 -3.01 1.51
C LYS A 273 -22.65 -3.34 0.70
N VAL A 274 -22.26 -2.40 -0.16
CA VAL A 274 -20.97 -2.40 -0.89
C VAL A 274 -20.17 -1.21 -0.42
N TYR A 275 -18.87 -1.41 -0.20
CA TYR A 275 -17.89 -0.38 0.08
C TYR A 275 -16.93 -0.30 -1.10
N TYR A 276 -16.98 0.77 -1.86
CA TYR A 276 -16.08 1.03 -2.99
C TYR A 276 -16.06 2.53 -3.31
N PRO A 277 -14.98 3.24 -3.03
CA PRO A 277 -14.93 4.69 -3.16
C PRO A 277 -14.95 5.19 -4.63
N GLY A 278 -15.00 4.28 -5.60
CA GLY A 278 -15.26 4.58 -7.01
C GLY A 278 -16.74 4.64 -7.40
N LEU A 279 -17.67 4.20 -6.53
CA LEU A 279 -19.11 4.33 -6.75
C LEU A 279 -19.57 5.75 -6.42
N LYS A 280 -20.33 6.39 -7.32
CA LYS A 280 -20.91 7.73 -7.08
C LYS A 280 -21.87 7.78 -5.89
N SER A 281 -22.42 6.66 -5.50
CA SER A 281 -23.31 6.53 -4.33
C SER A 281 -22.55 6.29 -3.02
N ASP A 282 -21.24 6.02 -3.07
CA ASP A 282 -20.40 5.84 -1.88
C ASP A 282 -20.13 7.21 -1.22
N SER A 283 -20.20 7.27 0.10
CA SER A 283 -19.95 8.50 0.87
C SER A 283 -18.54 9.07 0.69
N GLU A 284 -17.59 8.22 0.35
CA GLU A 284 -16.17 8.57 0.17
C GLU A 284 -15.84 9.06 -1.26
N TYR A 285 -16.80 8.96 -2.20
CA TYR A 285 -16.57 9.22 -3.62
C TYR A 285 -16.02 10.62 -3.90
N GLU A 286 -16.59 11.66 -3.28
CA GLU A 286 -16.18 13.04 -3.53
C GLU A 286 -14.74 13.31 -3.07
N VAL A 287 -14.35 12.76 -1.92
CA VAL A 287 -12.97 12.86 -1.41
C VAL A 287 -12.04 12.06 -2.31
N GLN A 288 -12.40 10.81 -2.64
CA GLN A 288 -11.60 9.94 -3.50
C GLN A 288 -11.36 10.56 -4.87
N SER A 289 -12.41 11.06 -5.54
CA SER A 289 -12.33 11.64 -6.87
C SER A 289 -11.54 12.97 -6.91
N SER A 290 -11.45 13.67 -5.78
CA SER A 290 -10.67 14.91 -5.68
C SER A 290 -9.16 14.70 -5.60
N GLN A 291 -8.71 13.50 -5.17
CA GLN A 291 -7.29 13.21 -4.88
C GLN A 291 -6.72 12.02 -5.66
N ALA A 292 -7.56 11.20 -6.30
CA ALA A 292 -7.16 10.00 -7.03
C ALA A 292 -7.85 9.88 -8.39
N ARG A 293 -7.25 9.11 -9.30
CA ARG A 293 -7.74 8.91 -10.67
C ARG A 293 -8.82 7.83 -10.78
N GLY A 294 -9.21 7.18 -9.67
CA GLY A 294 -10.20 6.10 -9.65
C GLY A 294 -10.38 5.51 -8.26
N GLY A 295 -11.24 4.49 -8.16
CA GLY A 295 -11.59 3.82 -6.90
C GLY A 295 -10.62 2.71 -6.46
N GLY A 296 -9.66 2.34 -7.32
CA GLY A 296 -8.75 1.21 -7.06
C GLY A 296 -9.34 -0.14 -7.43
N GLY A 297 -8.59 -1.20 -7.11
CA GLY A 297 -8.97 -2.59 -7.40
C GLY A 297 -9.52 -3.36 -6.17
N MET A 298 -9.74 -2.69 -5.05
CA MET A 298 -10.30 -3.30 -3.84
C MET A 298 -11.75 -2.92 -3.66
N LEU A 299 -12.59 -3.87 -3.32
CA LEU A 299 -13.95 -3.62 -2.82
C LEU A 299 -14.27 -4.54 -1.64
N SER A 300 -15.22 -4.12 -0.81
CA SER A 300 -15.77 -4.96 0.25
C SER A 300 -17.28 -4.93 0.20
N PHE A 301 -17.93 -6.01 0.65
CA PHE A 301 -19.38 -6.08 0.69
C PHE A 301 -19.87 -6.97 1.82
N ILE A 302 -21.13 -6.80 2.18
CA ILE A 302 -21.82 -7.57 3.23
C ILE A 302 -23.00 -8.30 2.58
N LEU A 303 -23.12 -9.60 2.83
CA LEU A 303 -24.30 -10.37 2.46
C LEU A 303 -25.39 -10.20 3.52
N LYS A 304 -26.65 -10.22 3.07
CA LYS A 304 -27.81 -10.23 3.99
C LYS A 304 -27.84 -11.51 4.83
N PRO A 305 -28.51 -11.50 6.01
CA PRO A 305 -28.51 -12.63 6.95
C PRO A 305 -29.01 -13.97 6.39
N GLU A 306 -29.81 -13.94 5.30
CA GLU A 306 -30.31 -15.14 4.62
C GLU A 306 -29.26 -15.86 3.77
N TYR A 307 -28.00 -15.37 3.78
CA TYR A 307 -26.87 -15.93 3.03
C TYR A 307 -25.70 -16.18 3.97
N ASP A 308 -25.25 -17.44 4.05
CA ASP A 308 -24.08 -17.80 4.88
C ASP A 308 -22.78 -17.48 4.13
N TYR A 309 -22.04 -16.47 4.61
CA TYR A 309 -20.76 -16.06 4.04
C TYR A 309 -19.71 -17.19 4.04
N ARG A 310 -19.80 -18.16 4.98
CA ARG A 310 -18.85 -19.31 5.03
C ARG A 310 -19.10 -20.27 3.87
N ILE A 311 -20.37 -20.45 3.47
CA ILE A 311 -20.73 -21.23 2.29
C ILE A 311 -20.30 -20.47 1.04
N PHE A 312 -20.51 -19.14 1.00
CA PHE A 312 -20.04 -18.28 -0.09
C PHE A 312 -18.54 -18.47 -0.36
N PHE A 313 -17.69 -18.34 0.67
CA PHE A 313 -16.23 -18.51 0.54
C PHE A 313 -15.81 -19.89 -0.01
N LYS A 314 -16.57 -20.93 0.28
CA LYS A 314 -16.30 -22.30 -0.23
C LYS A 314 -16.84 -22.56 -1.62
N SER A 315 -17.67 -21.66 -2.15
CA SER A 315 -18.43 -21.88 -3.38
C SER A 315 -17.85 -21.19 -4.60
N THR A 316 -16.92 -20.24 -4.42
CA THR A 316 -16.20 -19.63 -5.54
C THR A 316 -15.34 -20.66 -6.26
N ARG A 317 -15.14 -20.50 -7.56
CA ARG A 317 -14.43 -21.42 -8.46
C ARG A 317 -13.21 -20.77 -9.12
N ILE A 318 -13.32 -19.50 -9.44
CA ILE A 318 -12.27 -18.68 -10.06
C ILE A 318 -11.55 -17.88 -9.00
N ILE A 319 -12.32 -17.21 -8.14
CA ILE A 319 -11.80 -16.32 -7.10
C ILE A 319 -11.28 -17.14 -5.93
N VAL A 320 -10.01 -16.97 -5.60
CA VAL A 320 -9.32 -17.79 -4.59
C VAL A 320 -9.44 -17.17 -3.20
N LEU A 321 -9.79 -17.98 -2.19
CA LEU A 321 -9.72 -17.58 -0.79
C LEU A 321 -8.26 -17.59 -0.35
N ALA A 322 -7.66 -16.40 -0.18
CA ALA A 322 -6.28 -16.25 0.21
C ALA A 322 -6.04 -14.91 0.92
N GLU A 323 -4.96 -14.85 1.69
CA GLU A 323 -4.42 -13.57 2.15
C GLU A 323 -3.73 -12.84 1.00
N SER A 324 -3.47 -11.55 1.19
CA SER A 324 -2.88 -10.64 0.23
C SER A 324 -3.92 -9.95 -0.66
N LEU A 325 -3.45 -9.26 -1.70
CA LEU A 325 -4.24 -8.49 -2.67
C LEU A 325 -3.34 -7.97 -3.79
N GLY A 326 -3.96 -7.43 -4.84
CA GLY A 326 -3.24 -6.65 -5.85
C GLY A 326 -2.46 -7.47 -6.87
N GLY A 327 -2.61 -8.81 -6.86
CA GLY A 327 -2.14 -9.68 -7.92
C GLY A 327 -3.04 -9.60 -9.16
N VAL A 328 -2.57 -10.16 -10.27
CA VAL A 328 -3.36 -10.28 -11.51
C VAL A 328 -4.60 -11.17 -11.31
N GLU A 329 -4.55 -12.11 -10.38
CA GLU A 329 -5.66 -12.96 -9.96
C GLU A 329 -6.55 -12.27 -8.91
N SER A 330 -7.84 -12.59 -8.93
CA SER A 330 -8.81 -12.15 -7.92
C SER A 330 -8.71 -12.98 -6.65
N LEU A 331 -8.68 -12.28 -5.49
CA LEU A 331 -8.57 -12.92 -4.17
C LEU A 331 -9.70 -12.48 -3.24
N LEU A 332 -10.30 -13.46 -2.55
CA LEU A 332 -11.23 -13.24 -1.44
C LEU A 332 -10.52 -13.32 -0.09
N CYS A 333 -10.91 -12.47 0.83
CA CYS A 333 -10.43 -12.48 2.20
C CYS A 333 -11.59 -12.22 3.15
N HIS A 334 -11.59 -12.94 4.29
CA HIS A 334 -12.50 -12.68 5.41
C HIS A 334 -11.77 -11.81 6.45
N PRO A 335 -12.04 -10.49 6.51
CA PRO A 335 -11.26 -9.58 7.35
C PRO A 335 -11.23 -10.00 8.82
N ALA A 336 -12.37 -10.40 9.39
CA ALA A 336 -12.50 -10.72 10.80
C ALA A 336 -11.63 -11.90 11.27
N SER A 337 -11.44 -12.94 10.43
CA SER A 337 -10.65 -14.13 10.80
C SER A 337 -9.25 -14.19 10.15
N MET A 338 -8.93 -13.28 9.21
CA MET A 338 -7.66 -13.27 8.49
C MET A 338 -6.87 -11.99 8.79
N THR A 339 -7.08 -10.92 8.03
CA THR A 339 -6.24 -9.70 8.09
C THR A 339 -6.37 -8.91 9.40
N HIS A 340 -7.49 -9.00 10.10
CA HIS A 340 -7.79 -8.30 11.36
C HIS A 340 -8.00 -9.26 12.54
N ALA A 341 -7.62 -10.53 12.42
CA ALA A 341 -7.75 -11.53 13.47
C ALA A 341 -6.97 -11.18 14.76
N SER A 342 -5.91 -10.39 14.63
CA SER A 342 -5.11 -9.91 15.78
C SER A 342 -5.78 -8.78 16.57
N ILE A 343 -6.85 -8.16 16.05
CA ILE A 343 -7.60 -7.10 16.71
C ILE A 343 -8.72 -7.74 17.55
N PRO A 344 -8.88 -7.39 18.84
CA PRO A 344 -9.96 -7.87 19.69
C PRO A 344 -11.34 -7.62 19.05
N LYS A 345 -12.29 -8.56 19.29
CA LYS A 345 -13.62 -8.53 18.67
C LYS A 345 -14.35 -7.21 18.94
N ASP A 346 -14.38 -6.77 20.20
CA ASP A 346 -15.06 -5.53 20.61
C ASP A 346 -14.50 -4.30 19.89
N LEU A 347 -13.17 -4.29 19.65
CA LEU A 347 -12.53 -3.22 18.91
C LEU A 347 -12.85 -3.31 17.40
N ARG A 348 -12.91 -4.51 16.82
CA ARG A 348 -13.35 -4.68 15.41
C ARG A 348 -14.78 -4.20 15.20
N GLU A 349 -15.69 -4.51 16.15
CA GLU A 349 -17.08 -4.05 16.11
C GLU A 349 -17.17 -2.52 16.19
N SER A 350 -16.37 -1.89 17.06
CA SER A 350 -16.29 -0.42 17.13
C SER A 350 -15.71 0.22 15.87
N MET A 351 -14.95 -0.54 15.09
CA MET A 351 -14.40 -0.15 13.78
C MET A 351 -15.35 -0.49 12.62
N GLU A 352 -16.58 -0.92 12.90
CA GLU A 352 -17.60 -1.34 11.92
C GLU A 352 -17.17 -2.54 11.03
N ILE A 353 -16.20 -3.32 11.46
CA ILE A 353 -15.77 -4.54 10.75
C ILE A 353 -16.71 -5.68 11.13
N ALA A 354 -17.77 -5.84 10.34
CA ALA A 354 -18.78 -6.88 10.55
C ALA A 354 -18.21 -8.29 10.37
N GLU A 355 -18.76 -9.27 11.11
CA GLU A 355 -18.33 -10.67 11.04
C GLU A 355 -18.59 -11.30 9.65
N ASN A 356 -19.59 -10.82 8.93
CA ASN A 356 -19.95 -11.28 7.57
C ASN A 356 -19.41 -10.38 6.46
N LEU A 357 -18.41 -9.51 6.76
CA LEU A 357 -17.76 -8.68 5.78
C LEU A 357 -16.87 -9.53 4.87
N ILE A 358 -17.03 -9.36 3.57
CA ILE A 358 -16.24 -10.01 2.53
C ILE A 358 -15.38 -8.93 1.85
N ARG A 359 -14.07 -9.14 1.78
CA ARG A 359 -13.15 -8.28 1.03
C ARG A 359 -12.72 -8.98 -0.24
N LEU A 360 -12.81 -8.29 -1.37
CA LEU A 360 -12.40 -8.76 -2.68
C LEU A 360 -11.28 -7.87 -3.24
N SER A 361 -10.13 -8.48 -3.52
CA SER A 361 -9.12 -7.93 -4.39
C SER A 361 -9.45 -8.34 -5.82
N VAL A 362 -9.90 -7.41 -6.62
CA VAL A 362 -10.34 -7.68 -7.99
C VAL A 362 -9.12 -7.74 -8.90
N GLY A 363 -8.95 -8.86 -9.60
CA GLY A 363 -7.89 -9.10 -10.57
C GLY A 363 -8.20 -8.52 -11.96
N ILE A 364 -7.43 -8.97 -12.94
CA ILE A 364 -7.53 -8.50 -14.32
C ILE A 364 -8.21 -9.52 -15.26
N GLU A 365 -8.85 -10.54 -14.71
CA GLU A 365 -9.63 -11.54 -15.44
C GLU A 365 -10.78 -10.86 -16.21
N TYR A 366 -11.50 -11.60 -17.01
CA TYR A 366 -12.70 -11.08 -17.65
C TYR A 366 -13.80 -10.82 -16.62
N ALA A 367 -14.24 -9.58 -16.50
CA ALA A 367 -15.12 -9.13 -15.43
C ALA A 367 -16.42 -9.92 -15.30
N LYS A 368 -17.00 -10.40 -16.44
CA LYS A 368 -18.24 -11.19 -16.43
C LYS A 368 -18.03 -12.58 -15.83
N ASP A 369 -16.87 -13.21 -16.03
CA ASP A 369 -16.57 -14.51 -15.44
C ASP A 369 -16.46 -14.37 -13.90
N LEU A 370 -15.88 -13.27 -13.41
CA LEU A 370 -15.83 -12.96 -11.99
C LEU A 370 -17.24 -12.73 -11.41
N LEU A 371 -18.08 -11.98 -12.13
CA LEU A 371 -19.46 -11.74 -11.70
C LEU A 371 -20.28 -13.03 -11.65
N GLU A 372 -20.13 -13.90 -12.65
CA GLU A 372 -20.80 -15.20 -12.69
C GLU A 372 -20.35 -16.09 -11.53
N ASP A 373 -19.04 -16.09 -11.20
CA ASP A 373 -18.51 -16.84 -10.08
C ASP A 373 -19.06 -16.34 -8.75
N ILE A 374 -19.16 -15.02 -8.55
CA ILE A 374 -19.79 -14.41 -7.37
C ILE A 374 -21.27 -14.77 -7.29
N HIS A 375 -22.03 -14.64 -8.38
CA HIS A 375 -23.46 -14.92 -8.39
C HIS A 375 -23.77 -16.38 -8.04
N GLN A 376 -23.07 -17.35 -8.67
CA GLN A 376 -23.27 -18.76 -8.35
C GLN A 376 -22.89 -19.11 -6.90
N ALA A 377 -21.89 -18.42 -6.33
CA ALA A 377 -21.49 -18.59 -4.94
C ALA A 377 -22.50 -18.00 -3.97
N ILE A 378 -23.11 -16.85 -4.29
CA ILE A 378 -24.21 -16.25 -3.54
C ILE A 378 -25.43 -17.19 -3.55
N GLU A 379 -25.84 -17.70 -4.71
CA GLU A 379 -26.99 -18.62 -4.83
C GLU A 379 -26.82 -19.86 -3.96
N LYS A 380 -25.63 -20.46 -3.92
CA LYS A 380 -25.33 -21.61 -3.08
C LYS A 380 -25.28 -21.29 -1.59
N SER A 381 -25.02 -20.05 -1.22
CA SER A 381 -24.91 -19.62 0.18
C SER A 381 -26.25 -19.30 0.85
N ARG A 382 -27.35 -19.38 0.11
CA ARG A 382 -28.69 -19.14 0.65
C ARG A 382 -29.07 -20.24 1.63
N VAL A 383 -29.47 -19.87 2.86
CA VAL A 383 -29.88 -20.75 3.95
C VAL A 383 -31.38 -20.62 4.26
#